data_9fbcb3f2cee81c545b9964fa491241ff
#
_entry.id   9fbcb3f2cee81c545b9964fa491241ff
#
_cell.length_a   1.000
_cell.length_b   1.000
_cell.length_c   1.000
_cell.angle_alpha   90.00
_cell.angle_beta   90.00
_cell.angle_gamma   90.00
#
_symmetry.space_group_name_H-M   'P 1'
#
loop_
_entity.id
_entity.type
_entity.pdbx_description
1 polymer ?
#
loop_
_entity_poly.entity_id
_entity_poly.type
_entity_poly.pdbx_seq_one_letter_code
_entity_poly.pdbx_strand_id
1 'polypeptide(L)'
;MATIFSEMLKKFRREAGFPSAYRFYYDNGGKAVFRFSYRMYLLIEQGKMLPSHKTIPVFLHNLRLLYGTHSAIILTRAWIRLRFGEDIFKQLLEPLLKDLPPLSVSSPLHRVIQKQLAGEKYYVSHEQLEILAKNKDHYLCWLALSNDTGKWTAAQLGKKISIGTAAAARALKDLAKVKLIKELSPGTYRCHLAGAMLELPRPNVSKTARKLRQMRESLFAEGEELYSRRGTLRADTDEFMNFIPLMALNLSAAQAYGITKGTGNSAIFGVEIRAVKIRDL
;
A
#
# COMPACT_ATOMS: atom_id res chain seq x y z
N MET A 1 -27.85 -8.95 -15.42
CA MET A 1 -26.85 -8.90 -16.52
C MET A 1 -25.52 -8.48 -15.92
N ALA A 2 -24.41 -9.01 -16.43
CA ALA A 2 -23.08 -8.54 -16.02
C ALA A 2 -22.88 -7.10 -16.48
N THR A 3 -22.28 -6.26 -15.67
CA THR A 3 -21.96 -4.87 -16.02
C THR A 3 -20.49 -4.74 -16.37
N ILE A 4 -20.11 -3.71 -17.13
CA ILE A 4 -18.70 -3.43 -17.45
C ILE A 4 -17.87 -3.37 -16.18
N PHE A 5 -18.35 -2.75 -15.11
CA PHE A 5 -17.66 -2.68 -13.84
C PHE A 5 -17.46 -4.08 -13.21
N SER A 6 -18.51 -4.92 -13.23
CA SER A 6 -18.44 -6.26 -12.63
C SER A 6 -17.48 -7.20 -13.38
N GLU A 7 -17.41 -7.06 -14.70
CA GLU A 7 -16.46 -7.82 -15.53
C GLU A 7 -15.01 -7.40 -15.27
N MET A 8 -14.77 -6.08 -15.21
CA MET A 8 -13.47 -5.53 -14.86
C MET A 8 -13.04 -5.91 -13.44
N LEU A 9 -13.97 -5.88 -12.48
CA LEU A 9 -13.73 -6.32 -11.11
C LEU A 9 -13.25 -7.77 -11.06
N LYS A 10 -13.92 -8.68 -11.79
CA LYS A 10 -13.52 -10.09 -11.90
C LYS A 10 -12.15 -10.26 -12.56
N LYS A 11 -11.90 -9.51 -13.64
CA LYS A 11 -10.63 -9.53 -14.35
C LYS A 11 -9.50 -9.11 -13.42
N PHE A 12 -9.58 -7.92 -12.82
CA PHE A 12 -8.54 -7.41 -11.93
C PHE A 12 -8.37 -8.24 -10.66
N ARG A 13 -9.44 -8.84 -10.14
CA ARG A 13 -9.35 -9.80 -9.04
C ARG A 13 -8.44 -11.00 -9.38
N ARG A 14 -8.62 -11.57 -10.58
CA ARG A 14 -7.80 -12.70 -11.05
C ARG A 14 -6.35 -12.28 -11.27
N GLU A 15 -6.14 -11.12 -11.89
CA GLU A 15 -4.80 -10.54 -12.11
C GLU A 15 -4.10 -10.23 -10.80
N ALA A 16 -4.83 -9.85 -9.75
CA ALA A 16 -4.31 -9.65 -8.40
C ALA A 16 -3.99 -10.97 -7.65
N GLY A 17 -4.21 -12.14 -8.29
CA GLY A 17 -3.88 -13.44 -7.73
C GLY A 17 -5.00 -14.07 -6.89
N PHE A 18 -6.24 -13.56 -6.96
CA PHE A 18 -7.39 -14.12 -6.24
C PHE A 18 -8.28 -14.91 -7.21
N PRO A 19 -8.17 -16.25 -7.25
CA PRO A 19 -8.90 -17.07 -8.22
C PRO A 19 -10.42 -17.04 -7.99
N SER A 20 -10.88 -16.87 -6.74
CA SER A 20 -12.30 -16.87 -6.38
C SER A 20 -12.72 -15.59 -5.66
N ALA A 21 -14.02 -15.28 -5.77
CA ALA A 21 -14.68 -14.20 -5.01
C ALA A 21 -14.53 -14.38 -3.50
N TYR A 22 -14.61 -15.64 -3.04
CA TYR A 22 -14.47 -16.02 -1.63
C TYR A 22 -13.09 -15.61 -1.10
N ARG A 23 -12.01 -16.06 -1.77
CA ARG A 23 -10.64 -15.69 -1.38
C ARG A 23 -10.43 -14.19 -1.41
N PHE A 24 -10.83 -13.52 -2.48
CA PHE A 24 -10.69 -12.06 -2.54
C PHE A 24 -11.34 -11.36 -1.35
N TYR A 25 -12.54 -11.76 -1.00
CA TYR A 25 -13.26 -11.11 0.09
C TYR A 25 -12.64 -11.43 1.46
N TYR A 26 -12.40 -12.70 1.78
CA TYR A 26 -11.95 -13.11 3.11
C TYR A 26 -10.46 -12.89 3.35
N ASP A 27 -9.61 -13.15 2.37
CA ASP A 27 -8.16 -12.93 2.51
C ASP A 27 -7.80 -11.43 2.64
N ASN A 28 -8.70 -10.55 2.20
CA ASN A 28 -8.59 -9.10 2.35
C ASN A 28 -9.38 -8.53 3.55
N GLY A 29 -9.72 -9.36 4.54
CA GLY A 29 -10.30 -8.92 5.81
C GLY A 29 -11.83 -8.81 5.84
N GLY A 30 -12.53 -9.31 4.83
CA GLY A 30 -13.98 -9.49 4.82
C GLY A 30 -14.77 -8.24 5.20
N LYS A 31 -15.79 -8.42 6.07
CA LYS A 31 -16.68 -7.35 6.51
C LYS A 31 -15.94 -6.21 7.22
N ALA A 32 -14.83 -6.50 7.90
CA ALA A 32 -14.05 -5.48 8.61
C ALA A 32 -13.46 -4.42 7.67
N VAL A 33 -13.02 -4.84 6.47
CA VAL A 33 -12.42 -3.97 5.44
C VAL A 33 -13.48 -3.42 4.48
N PHE A 34 -14.29 -4.30 3.89
CA PHE A 34 -15.25 -3.91 2.85
C PHE A 34 -16.48 -3.20 3.39
N ARG A 35 -16.79 -3.32 4.71
CA ARG A 35 -17.95 -2.73 5.39
C ARG A 35 -19.30 -3.29 4.94
N PHE A 36 -19.31 -4.41 4.21
CA PHE A 36 -20.50 -5.13 3.78
C PHE A 36 -20.25 -6.66 3.80
N SER A 37 -21.32 -7.46 3.68
CA SER A 37 -21.25 -8.91 3.75
C SER A 37 -20.71 -9.54 2.46
N TYR A 38 -20.23 -10.78 2.54
CA TYR A 38 -19.81 -11.56 1.35
C TYR A 38 -20.94 -11.70 0.32
N ARG A 39 -22.18 -11.89 0.77
CA ARG A 39 -23.36 -11.92 -0.12
C ARG A 39 -23.47 -10.63 -0.96
N MET A 40 -23.26 -9.48 -0.31
CA MET A 40 -23.27 -8.19 -1.01
C MET A 40 -22.12 -8.05 -2.01
N TYR A 41 -20.92 -8.56 -1.64
CA TYR A 41 -19.80 -8.64 -2.59
C TYR A 41 -20.16 -9.46 -3.83
N LEU A 42 -20.78 -10.64 -3.65
CA LEU A 42 -21.24 -11.46 -4.78
C LEU A 42 -22.23 -10.74 -5.68
N LEU A 43 -23.18 -9.98 -5.11
CA LEU A 43 -24.12 -9.16 -5.90
C LEU A 43 -23.38 -8.07 -6.71
N ILE A 44 -22.35 -7.46 -6.14
CA ILE A 44 -21.51 -6.49 -6.85
C ILE A 44 -20.74 -7.17 -8.00
N GLU A 45 -20.12 -8.32 -7.75
CA GLU A 45 -19.38 -9.05 -8.77
C GLU A 45 -20.27 -9.65 -9.86
N GLN A 46 -21.55 -9.91 -9.56
CA GLN A 46 -22.57 -10.32 -10.54
C GLN A 46 -23.16 -9.14 -11.33
N GLY A 47 -22.82 -7.91 -10.96
CA GLY A 47 -23.37 -6.70 -11.60
C GLY A 47 -24.81 -6.37 -11.17
N LYS A 48 -25.33 -7.02 -10.12
CA LYS A 48 -26.68 -6.79 -9.56
C LYS A 48 -26.72 -5.62 -8.57
N MET A 49 -25.57 -5.18 -8.11
CA MET A 49 -25.41 -4.07 -7.16
C MET A 49 -24.15 -3.27 -7.49
N LEU A 50 -24.20 -1.96 -7.26
CA LEU A 50 -23.06 -1.08 -7.40
C LEU A 50 -22.49 -0.71 -6.01
N PRO A 51 -21.16 -0.79 -5.79
CA PRO A 51 -20.58 -0.40 -4.51
C PRO A 51 -20.68 1.11 -4.29
N SER A 52 -20.67 1.54 -3.03
CA SER A 52 -20.62 2.96 -2.70
C SER A 52 -19.28 3.59 -3.11
N HIS A 53 -19.25 4.91 -3.34
CA HIS A 53 -18.01 5.63 -3.66
C HIS A 53 -16.91 5.44 -2.61
N LYS A 54 -17.29 5.32 -1.32
CA LYS A 54 -16.36 5.07 -0.21
C LYS A 54 -15.66 3.72 -0.29
N THR A 55 -16.21 2.78 -1.05
CA THR A 55 -15.65 1.43 -1.23
C THR A 55 -14.66 1.35 -2.39
N ILE A 56 -14.72 2.28 -3.36
CA ILE A 56 -13.82 2.25 -4.51
C ILE A 56 -12.33 2.26 -4.12
N PRO A 57 -11.86 3.12 -3.18
CA PRO A 57 -10.47 3.06 -2.71
C PRO A 57 -10.08 1.71 -2.11
N VAL A 58 -11.03 1.04 -1.42
CA VAL A 58 -10.82 -0.29 -0.83
C VAL A 58 -10.64 -1.34 -1.94
N PHE A 59 -11.47 -1.29 -2.98
CA PHE A 59 -11.31 -2.17 -4.14
C PHE A 59 -9.98 -1.94 -4.85
N LEU A 60 -9.62 -0.68 -5.14
CA LEU A 60 -8.37 -0.37 -5.84
C LEU A 60 -7.16 -0.93 -5.08
N HIS A 61 -7.11 -0.76 -3.76
CA HIS A 61 -6.01 -1.30 -2.95
C HIS A 61 -5.97 -2.84 -3.00
N ASN A 62 -7.10 -3.50 -2.73
CA ASN A 62 -7.14 -4.97 -2.64
C ASN A 62 -7.02 -5.65 -4.02
N LEU A 63 -7.34 -4.95 -5.11
CA LEU A 63 -7.05 -5.35 -6.48
C LEU A 63 -5.62 -5.02 -6.92
N ARG A 64 -4.79 -4.46 -6.04
CA ARG A 64 -3.41 -4.05 -6.31
C ARG A 64 -3.30 -3.02 -7.44
N LEU A 65 -4.32 -2.16 -7.58
CA LEU A 65 -4.38 -1.11 -8.57
C LEU A 65 -3.90 0.21 -7.95
N LEU A 66 -2.76 0.69 -8.41
CA LEU A 66 -2.22 1.98 -7.97
C LEU A 66 -3.06 3.12 -8.55
N TYR A 67 -3.31 4.14 -7.74
CA TYR A 67 -4.00 5.35 -8.18
C TYR A 67 -3.24 6.01 -9.34
N GLY A 68 -3.99 6.51 -10.33
CA GLY A 68 -3.41 7.11 -11.53
C GLY A 68 -2.96 6.11 -12.59
N THR A 69 -2.95 4.79 -12.33
CA THR A 69 -2.69 3.80 -13.37
C THR A 69 -3.89 3.62 -14.29
N HIS A 70 -3.60 3.24 -15.53
CA HIS A 70 -4.62 2.98 -16.53
C HIS A 70 -5.72 2.00 -16.04
N SER A 71 -5.35 0.92 -15.37
CA SER A 71 -6.29 -0.06 -14.82
C SER A 71 -7.19 0.54 -13.72
N ALA A 72 -6.63 1.35 -12.82
CA ALA A 72 -7.40 2.04 -11.79
C ALA A 72 -8.39 3.05 -12.40
N ILE A 73 -7.94 3.81 -13.41
CA ILE A 73 -8.76 4.77 -14.14
C ILE A 73 -9.92 4.06 -14.85
N ILE A 74 -9.64 2.97 -15.57
CA ILE A 74 -10.69 2.22 -16.30
C ILE A 74 -11.73 1.67 -15.34
N LEU A 75 -11.34 1.06 -14.22
CA LEU A 75 -12.28 0.53 -13.23
C LEU A 75 -13.14 1.65 -12.62
N THR A 76 -12.51 2.78 -12.29
CA THR A 76 -13.22 3.94 -11.71
C THR A 76 -14.18 4.55 -12.74
N ARG A 77 -13.77 4.72 -14.01
CA ARG A 77 -14.65 5.20 -15.09
C ARG A 77 -15.84 4.28 -15.31
N ALA A 78 -15.66 2.97 -15.29
CA ALA A 78 -16.76 2.01 -15.40
C ALA A 78 -17.74 2.15 -14.23
N TRP A 79 -17.25 2.39 -13.02
CA TRP A 79 -18.10 2.67 -11.86
C TRP A 79 -18.89 3.98 -12.02
N ILE A 80 -18.22 5.06 -12.44
CA ILE A 80 -18.83 6.38 -12.64
C ILE A 80 -19.96 6.29 -13.69
N ARG A 81 -19.71 5.63 -14.84
CA ARG A 81 -20.72 5.41 -15.88
C ARG A 81 -21.97 4.72 -15.35
N LEU A 82 -21.81 3.67 -14.57
CA LEU A 82 -22.93 2.96 -13.97
C LEU A 82 -23.64 3.77 -12.88
N ARG A 83 -22.92 4.61 -12.16
CA ARG A 83 -23.47 5.42 -11.07
C ARG A 83 -24.32 6.58 -11.57
N PHE A 84 -23.91 7.23 -12.63
CA PHE A 84 -24.54 8.45 -13.15
C PHE A 84 -25.34 8.20 -14.43
N GLY A 85 -25.20 7.05 -15.06
CA GLY A 85 -25.78 6.72 -16.35
C GLY A 85 -24.88 7.16 -17.50
N GLU A 86 -25.08 6.50 -18.66
CA GLU A 86 -24.24 6.70 -19.84
C GLU A 86 -24.41 8.12 -20.43
N ASP A 87 -25.63 8.66 -20.40
CA ASP A 87 -25.93 9.98 -20.97
C ASP A 87 -25.25 11.09 -20.17
N ILE A 88 -25.40 11.09 -18.84
CA ILE A 88 -24.74 12.06 -17.95
C ILE A 88 -23.23 11.92 -18.07
N PHE A 89 -22.73 10.68 -18.12
CA PHE A 89 -21.31 10.44 -18.27
C PHE A 89 -20.77 11.07 -19.56
N LYS A 90 -21.40 10.81 -20.72
CA LYS A 90 -20.94 11.33 -22.02
C LYS A 90 -21.09 12.84 -22.15
N GLN A 91 -22.21 13.39 -21.67
CA GLN A 91 -22.50 14.80 -21.88
C GLN A 91 -21.79 15.74 -20.91
N LEU A 92 -21.63 15.32 -19.66
CA LEU A 92 -21.08 16.19 -18.62
C LEU A 92 -19.71 15.75 -18.11
N LEU A 93 -19.53 14.46 -17.84
CA LEU A 93 -18.32 13.98 -17.15
C LEU A 93 -17.18 13.68 -18.13
N GLU A 94 -17.47 13.10 -19.28
CA GLU A 94 -16.44 12.76 -20.25
C GLU A 94 -15.72 13.99 -20.85
N PRO A 95 -16.40 15.10 -21.19
CA PRO A 95 -15.72 16.33 -21.58
C PRO A 95 -14.79 16.86 -20.48
N LEU A 96 -15.27 16.94 -19.22
CA LEU A 96 -14.45 17.37 -18.09
C LEU A 96 -13.24 16.48 -17.85
N LEU A 97 -13.36 15.17 -18.12
CA LEU A 97 -12.25 14.21 -18.00
C LEU A 97 -11.27 14.27 -19.18
N LYS A 98 -11.70 14.78 -20.34
CA LYS A 98 -10.82 14.98 -21.52
C LYS A 98 -9.97 16.25 -21.39
N ASP A 99 -10.53 17.28 -20.76
CA ASP A 99 -9.86 18.56 -20.53
C ASP A 99 -8.86 18.49 -19.36
N LEU A 100 -8.92 17.41 -18.54
CA LEU A 100 -7.84 17.15 -17.59
C LEU A 100 -6.58 16.83 -18.39
N PRO A 101 -5.48 17.59 -18.20
CA PRO A 101 -4.21 17.26 -18.81
C PRO A 101 -3.94 15.77 -18.53
N PRO A 102 -3.47 15.00 -19.52
CA PRO A 102 -3.17 13.58 -19.28
C PRO A 102 -2.25 13.54 -18.08
N LEU A 103 -2.71 12.86 -17.00
CA LEU A 103 -1.93 12.70 -15.77
C LEU A 103 -0.53 12.29 -16.20
N SER A 104 0.35 13.24 -16.22
CA SER A 104 1.70 13.30 -16.76
C SER A 104 2.03 12.18 -17.75
N VAL A 105 2.36 12.54 -18.97
CA VAL A 105 3.12 11.65 -19.85
C VAL A 105 4.42 11.37 -19.10
N SER A 106 4.37 10.37 -18.22
CA SER A 106 5.58 9.89 -17.59
C SER A 106 6.54 9.56 -18.72
N SER A 107 7.72 10.15 -18.71
CA SER A 107 8.72 9.90 -19.75
C SER A 107 8.86 8.38 -19.96
N PRO A 108 9.25 7.89 -21.13
CA PRO A 108 9.48 6.46 -21.36
C PRO A 108 10.34 5.83 -20.25
N LEU A 109 11.35 6.55 -19.79
CA LEU A 109 12.20 6.18 -18.66
C LEU A 109 11.37 5.99 -17.36
N HIS A 110 10.47 6.90 -17.09
CA HIS A 110 9.58 6.83 -15.91
C HIS A 110 8.67 5.59 -15.94
N ARG A 111 8.13 5.24 -17.11
CA ARG A 111 7.30 4.03 -17.29
C ARG A 111 8.13 2.75 -17.10
N VAL A 112 9.36 2.71 -17.60
CA VAL A 112 10.25 1.56 -17.41
C VAL A 112 10.59 1.38 -15.94
N ILE A 113 10.98 2.46 -15.24
CA ILE A 113 11.29 2.43 -13.81
C ILE A 113 10.07 2.04 -12.99
N GLN A 114 8.89 2.62 -13.26
CA GLN A 114 7.65 2.25 -12.58
C GLN A 114 7.27 0.78 -12.82
N LYS A 115 7.51 0.27 -14.03
CA LYS A 115 7.22 -1.14 -14.36
C LYS A 115 8.16 -2.10 -13.64
N GLN A 116 9.45 -1.77 -13.53
CA GLN A 116 10.41 -2.55 -12.74
C GLN A 116 10.08 -2.52 -11.25
N LEU A 117 9.80 -1.33 -10.69
CA LEU A 117 9.43 -1.18 -9.28
C LEU A 117 8.07 -1.81 -8.94
N ALA A 118 7.15 -1.91 -9.89
CA ALA A 118 5.87 -2.57 -9.67
C ALA A 118 6.00 -4.08 -9.48
N GLY A 119 7.01 -4.72 -10.08
CA GLY A 119 7.28 -6.16 -9.94
C GLY A 119 7.79 -6.56 -8.55
N GLU A 120 8.36 -5.63 -7.79
CA GLU A 120 8.96 -5.89 -6.47
C GLU A 120 8.07 -5.46 -5.30
N LYS A 121 6.85 -4.99 -5.57
CA LYS A 121 5.92 -4.52 -4.53
C LYS A 121 5.18 -5.67 -3.88
N TYR A 122 5.18 -5.67 -2.55
CA TYR A 122 4.37 -6.57 -1.74
C TYR A 122 3.19 -5.83 -1.11
N TYR A 123 1.98 -6.26 -1.42
CA TYR A 123 0.76 -5.65 -0.89
C TYR A 123 0.37 -6.29 0.44
N VAL A 124 0.42 -5.49 1.49
CA VAL A 124 0.10 -5.93 2.86
C VAL A 124 -1.39 -6.19 2.99
N SER A 125 -1.77 -7.39 3.44
CA SER A 125 -3.16 -7.75 3.72
C SER A 125 -3.68 -7.06 4.98
N HIS A 126 -5.00 -7.10 5.20
CA HIS A 126 -5.59 -6.51 6.40
C HIS A 126 -5.12 -7.21 7.68
N GLU A 127 -5.04 -8.53 7.68
CA GLU A 127 -4.57 -9.33 8.82
C GLU A 127 -3.09 -9.02 9.14
N GLN A 128 -2.26 -8.91 8.11
CA GLN A 128 -0.86 -8.50 8.25
C GLN A 128 -0.74 -7.08 8.81
N LEU A 129 -1.57 -6.17 8.33
CA LEU A 129 -1.62 -4.79 8.80
C LEU A 129 -1.99 -4.71 10.30
N GLU A 130 -2.93 -5.54 10.75
CA GLU A 130 -3.32 -5.60 12.17
C GLU A 130 -2.15 -6.04 13.05
N ILE A 131 -1.38 -7.02 12.62
CA ILE A 131 -0.18 -7.46 13.35
C ILE A 131 0.90 -6.38 13.35
N LEU A 132 1.17 -5.74 12.21
CA LEU A 132 2.13 -4.63 12.14
C LEU A 132 1.72 -3.43 13.01
N ALA A 133 0.42 -3.16 13.12
CA ALA A 133 -0.13 -2.06 13.91
C ALA A 133 -0.44 -2.46 15.38
N LYS A 134 -0.12 -3.67 15.82
CA LYS A 134 -0.46 -4.16 17.15
C LYS A 134 0.20 -3.31 18.25
N ASN A 135 1.51 -3.16 18.17
CA ASN A 135 2.31 -2.27 19.01
C ASN A 135 3.67 -1.95 18.36
N LYS A 136 4.45 -1.07 19.00
CA LYS A 136 5.77 -0.63 18.54
C LYS A 136 6.76 -1.78 18.37
N ASP A 137 6.77 -2.77 19.28
CA ASP A 137 7.70 -3.91 19.25
C ASP A 137 7.48 -4.78 18.01
N HIS A 138 6.20 -5.05 17.63
CA HIS A 138 5.87 -5.79 16.41
C HIS A 138 6.37 -5.07 15.17
N TYR A 139 6.18 -3.75 15.12
CA TYR A 139 6.62 -2.97 13.98
C TYR A 139 8.15 -2.86 13.91
N LEU A 140 8.84 -2.68 15.03
CA LEU A 140 10.32 -2.67 15.08
C LEU A 140 10.91 -4.03 14.68
N CYS A 141 10.34 -5.15 15.16
CA CYS A 141 10.74 -6.48 14.73
C CYS A 141 10.57 -6.64 13.20
N TRP A 142 9.45 -6.18 12.67
CA TRP A 142 9.21 -6.19 11.24
C TRP A 142 10.22 -5.34 10.47
N LEU A 143 10.48 -4.10 10.89
CA LEU A 143 11.47 -3.21 10.26
C LEU A 143 12.87 -3.86 10.21
N ALA A 144 13.31 -4.46 11.30
CA ALA A 144 14.60 -5.13 11.33
C ALA A 144 14.67 -6.33 10.38
N LEU A 145 13.62 -7.17 10.36
CA LEU A 145 13.58 -8.39 9.55
C LEU A 145 13.34 -8.11 8.06
N SER A 146 12.52 -7.13 7.72
CA SER A 146 12.22 -6.77 6.32
C SER A 146 13.42 -6.14 5.60
N ASN A 147 14.45 -5.75 6.34
CA ASN A 147 15.68 -5.22 5.80
C ASN A 147 16.88 -6.18 5.98
N ASP A 148 16.64 -7.45 6.35
CA ASP A 148 17.70 -8.43 6.58
C ASP A 148 17.33 -9.81 6.03
N THR A 149 18.22 -10.39 5.22
CA THR A 149 18.08 -11.76 4.68
C THR A 149 18.57 -12.83 5.61
N GLY A 150 19.13 -12.46 6.76
CA GLY A 150 19.69 -13.37 7.78
C GLY A 150 18.61 -14.18 8.50
N LYS A 151 19.09 -15.07 9.37
CA LYS A 151 18.28 -15.86 10.28
C LYS A 151 18.34 -15.22 11.67
N TRP A 152 17.22 -15.14 12.35
CA TRP A 152 17.10 -14.44 13.63
C TRP A 152 16.38 -15.29 14.67
N THR A 153 16.93 -15.31 15.87
CA THR A 153 16.23 -15.79 17.08
C THR A 153 15.66 -14.58 17.84
N ALA A 154 14.70 -14.83 18.73
CA ALA A 154 14.13 -13.78 19.57
C ALA A 154 15.17 -13.07 20.44
N ALA A 155 16.15 -13.81 20.98
CA ALA A 155 17.22 -13.23 21.79
C ALA A 155 18.15 -12.31 20.97
N GLN A 156 18.56 -12.75 19.78
CA GLN A 156 19.40 -11.95 18.89
C GLN A 156 18.68 -10.67 18.42
N LEU A 157 17.42 -10.81 17.99
CA LEU A 157 16.63 -9.69 17.53
C LEU A 157 16.36 -8.70 18.66
N GLY A 158 15.92 -9.20 19.83
CA GLY A 158 15.65 -8.37 21.01
C GLY A 158 16.87 -7.53 21.43
N LYS A 159 18.05 -8.14 21.45
CA LYS A 159 19.31 -7.43 21.72
C LYS A 159 19.62 -6.37 20.65
N LYS A 160 19.39 -6.69 19.36
CA LYS A 160 19.72 -5.79 18.23
C LYS A 160 18.86 -4.54 18.19
N ILE A 161 17.57 -4.64 18.53
CA ILE A 161 16.61 -3.53 18.49
C ILE A 161 16.20 -3.02 19.87
N SER A 162 16.93 -3.44 20.91
CA SER A 162 16.77 -2.99 22.32
C SER A 162 15.35 -3.21 22.87
N ILE A 163 14.76 -4.39 22.60
CA ILE A 163 13.48 -4.83 23.19
C ILE A 163 13.68 -6.12 24.00
N GLY A 164 12.75 -6.41 24.92
CA GLY A 164 12.80 -7.63 25.70
C GLY A 164 12.65 -8.90 24.85
N THR A 165 13.43 -9.95 25.16
CA THR A 165 13.37 -11.24 24.42
C THR A 165 11.97 -11.82 24.35
N ALA A 166 11.18 -11.72 25.43
CA ALA A 166 9.80 -12.18 25.46
C ALA A 166 8.88 -11.38 24.52
N ALA A 167 9.10 -10.07 24.36
CA ALA A 167 8.37 -9.22 23.42
C ALA A 167 8.75 -9.58 21.98
N ALA A 168 10.06 -9.75 21.70
CA ALA A 168 10.55 -10.21 20.40
C ALA A 168 9.97 -11.57 20.02
N ALA A 169 9.94 -12.53 20.94
CA ALA A 169 9.39 -13.87 20.69
C ALA A 169 7.89 -13.82 20.31
N ARG A 170 7.10 -13.02 21.03
CA ARG A 170 5.68 -12.82 20.70
C ARG A 170 5.51 -12.17 19.33
N ALA A 171 6.27 -11.13 19.04
CA ALA A 171 6.21 -10.45 17.75
C ALA A 171 6.59 -11.38 16.60
N LEU A 172 7.68 -12.16 16.71
CA LEU A 172 8.10 -13.14 15.70
C LEU A 172 7.03 -14.20 15.44
N LYS A 173 6.42 -14.74 16.50
CA LYS A 173 5.35 -15.73 16.38
C LYS A 173 4.13 -15.14 15.65
N ASP A 174 3.71 -13.93 16.01
CA ASP A 174 2.57 -13.26 15.38
C ASP A 174 2.86 -12.92 13.90
N LEU A 175 4.07 -12.42 13.58
CA LEU A 175 4.50 -12.14 12.21
C LEU A 175 4.56 -13.42 11.35
N ALA A 176 5.02 -14.53 11.92
CA ALA A 176 5.05 -15.82 11.23
C ALA A 176 3.64 -16.37 10.96
N LYS A 177 2.71 -16.22 11.92
CA LYS A 177 1.31 -16.63 11.76
C LYS A 177 0.64 -15.99 10.55
N VAL A 178 0.92 -14.71 10.29
CA VAL A 178 0.38 -13.98 9.13
C VAL A 178 1.28 -14.04 7.89
N LYS A 179 2.27 -14.92 7.89
CA LYS A 179 3.19 -15.18 6.76
C LYS A 179 3.99 -13.96 6.28
N LEU A 180 4.25 -13.00 7.14
CA LEU A 180 5.21 -11.93 6.87
C LEU A 180 6.66 -12.43 6.96
N ILE A 181 6.91 -13.40 7.84
CA ILE A 181 8.18 -14.10 8.00
C ILE A 181 7.94 -15.61 8.00
N LYS A 182 9.01 -16.40 7.85
CA LYS A 182 8.97 -17.87 7.95
C LYS A 182 9.76 -18.33 9.17
N GLU A 183 9.21 -19.27 9.92
CA GLU A 183 9.95 -20.06 10.87
C GLU A 183 10.64 -21.20 10.12
N LEU A 184 11.97 -21.25 10.19
CA LEU A 184 12.80 -22.26 9.49
C LEU A 184 13.05 -23.49 10.35
N SER A 185 13.21 -23.29 11.66
CA SER A 185 13.32 -24.28 12.71
C SER A 185 12.78 -23.67 14.00
N PRO A 186 12.44 -24.46 15.03
CA PRO A 186 11.88 -23.93 16.26
C PRO A 186 12.64 -22.73 16.81
N GLY A 187 11.98 -21.58 16.88
CA GLY A 187 12.55 -20.33 17.39
C GLY A 187 13.51 -19.59 16.45
N THR A 188 13.70 -20.05 15.20
CA THR A 188 14.56 -19.38 14.21
C THR A 188 13.72 -18.92 13.01
N TYR A 189 13.79 -17.62 12.74
CA TYR A 189 12.95 -16.95 11.75
C TYR A 189 13.76 -16.29 10.66
N ARG A 190 13.15 -16.14 9.48
CA ARG A 190 13.72 -15.40 8.34
C ARG A 190 12.61 -14.66 7.58
N CYS A 191 12.91 -13.45 7.16
CA CYS A 191 12.02 -12.71 6.26
C CYS A 191 12.28 -13.09 4.80
N HIS A 192 11.24 -13.58 4.12
CA HIS A 192 11.31 -13.88 2.68
C HIS A 192 10.97 -12.65 1.81
N LEU A 193 10.53 -11.57 2.46
CA LEU A 193 10.21 -10.28 1.85
C LEU A 193 11.31 -9.24 2.08
N ALA A 194 12.50 -9.68 2.51
CA ALA A 194 13.61 -8.77 2.78
C ALA A 194 14.00 -7.99 1.52
N GLY A 195 14.02 -6.67 1.62
CA GLY A 195 14.27 -5.75 0.51
C GLY A 195 13.06 -5.43 -0.39
N ALA A 196 11.91 -6.10 -0.21
CA ALA A 196 10.72 -5.80 -0.98
C ALA A 196 10.07 -4.48 -0.53
N MET A 197 9.56 -3.71 -1.49
CA MET A 197 8.79 -2.50 -1.20
C MET A 197 7.38 -2.87 -0.74
N LEU A 198 7.00 -2.42 0.46
CA LEU A 198 5.67 -2.67 1.00
C LEU A 198 4.68 -1.60 0.55
N GLU A 199 3.58 -2.03 -0.03
CA GLU A 199 2.43 -1.18 -0.29
C GLU A 199 1.40 -1.36 0.82
N LEU A 200 1.24 -0.30 1.63
CA LEU A 200 0.31 -0.28 2.76
C LEU A 200 -1.03 0.33 2.35
N PRO A 201 -2.16 -0.12 2.94
CA PRO A 201 -3.44 0.56 2.79
C PRO A 201 -3.35 2.02 3.23
N ARG A 202 -4.03 2.92 2.49
CA ARG A 202 -4.06 4.33 2.87
C ARG A 202 -4.68 4.55 4.25
N PRO A 203 -4.21 5.52 5.05
CA PRO A 203 -4.70 5.74 6.42
C PRO A 203 -6.19 6.04 6.54
N ASN A 204 -6.81 6.60 5.49
CA ASN A 204 -8.24 6.87 5.46
C ASN A 204 -9.12 5.62 5.24
N VAL A 205 -8.52 4.48 4.86
CA VAL A 205 -9.24 3.23 4.57
C VAL A 205 -9.63 2.49 5.85
N SER A 206 -8.78 2.50 6.88
CA SER A 206 -9.06 1.80 8.14
C SER A 206 -8.46 2.49 9.38
N LYS A 207 -9.03 2.21 10.55
CA LYS A 207 -8.47 2.64 11.85
C LYS A 207 -7.07 2.07 12.07
N THR A 208 -6.83 0.83 11.67
CA THR A 208 -5.55 0.12 11.78
C THR A 208 -4.47 0.81 10.95
N ALA A 209 -4.79 1.21 9.71
CA ALA A 209 -3.84 1.94 8.86
C ALA A 209 -3.48 3.31 9.46
N ARG A 210 -4.43 4.01 10.09
CA ARG A 210 -4.16 5.26 10.83
C ARG A 210 -3.25 5.02 12.03
N LYS A 211 -3.51 3.97 12.82
CA LYS A 211 -2.67 3.61 13.96
C LYS A 211 -1.23 3.31 13.54
N LEU A 212 -1.05 2.52 12.47
CA LEU A 212 0.28 2.24 11.95
C LEU A 212 1.00 3.50 11.46
N ARG A 213 0.27 4.41 10.80
CA ARG A 213 0.83 5.70 10.39
C ARG A 213 1.31 6.51 11.59
N GLN A 214 0.50 6.63 12.64
CA GLN A 214 0.88 7.34 13.87
C GLN A 214 2.13 6.73 14.53
N MET A 215 2.23 5.38 14.59
CA MET A 215 3.44 4.70 15.08
C MET A 215 4.67 5.02 14.23
N ARG A 216 4.53 5.06 12.91
CA ARG A 216 5.64 5.44 12.02
C ARG A 216 6.06 6.88 12.24
N GLU A 217 5.11 7.81 12.33
CA GLU A 217 5.38 9.22 12.62
C GLU A 217 6.11 9.39 13.98
N SER A 218 5.71 8.63 15.01
CA SER A 218 6.42 8.61 16.30
C SER A 218 7.86 8.10 16.17
N LEU A 219 8.10 7.03 15.41
CA LEU A 219 9.46 6.51 15.20
C LEU A 219 10.35 7.49 14.44
N PHE A 220 9.79 8.21 13.45
CA PHE A 220 10.53 9.27 12.76
C PHE A 220 10.88 10.43 13.69
N ALA A 221 9.97 10.80 14.59
CA ALA A 221 10.19 11.87 15.57
C ALA A 221 11.21 11.48 16.68
N GLU A 222 11.35 10.19 16.97
CA GLU A 222 12.34 9.67 17.93
C GLU A 222 13.73 9.46 17.32
N GLY A 223 13.82 9.44 15.98
CA GLY A 223 15.08 9.22 15.26
C GLY A 223 15.97 10.46 15.23
N GLU A 224 17.24 10.27 14.90
CA GLU A 224 18.18 11.34 14.62
C GLU A 224 17.91 11.92 13.22
N GLU A 225 17.61 13.22 13.12
CA GLU A 225 17.42 13.90 11.84
C GLU A 225 18.79 14.15 11.18
N LEU A 226 19.09 13.39 10.15
CA LEU A 226 20.35 13.54 9.41
C LEU A 226 20.28 14.62 8.34
N TYR A 227 19.08 14.86 7.79
CA TYR A 227 18.87 15.84 6.74
C TYR A 227 17.40 16.28 6.70
N SER A 228 17.19 17.59 6.64
CA SER A 228 15.86 18.17 6.45
C SER A 228 15.95 19.33 5.46
N ARG A 229 15.03 19.39 4.51
CA ARG A 229 14.89 20.54 3.61
C ARG A 229 13.42 20.86 3.42
N ARG A 230 13.10 22.14 3.59
CA ARG A 230 11.75 22.66 3.39
C ARG A 230 11.79 23.83 2.40
N GLY A 231 10.75 23.92 1.61
CA GLY A 231 10.53 25.04 0.71
C GLY A 231 9.04 25.31 0.57
N THR A 232 8.70 26.53 0.20
CA THR A 232 7.34 26.94 -0.14
C THR A 232 7.33 27.53 -1.53
N LEU A 233 6.30 27.23 -2.30
CA LEU A 233 6.11 27.77 -3.63
C LEU A 233 4.62 28.00 -3.89
N ARG A 234 4.31 28.92 -4.77
CA ARG A 234 2.99 29.08 -5.36
C ARG A 234 2.98 28.35 -6.69
N ALA A 235 1.99 27.49 -6.91
CA ALA A 235 1.83 26.76 -8.15
C ALA A 235 0.34 26.56 -8.45
N ASP A 236 0.01 26.35 -9.70
CA ASP A 236 -1.27 25.77 -10.07
C ASP A 236 -1.38 24.38 -9.48
N THR A 237 -2.54 24.05 -8.92
CA THR A 237 -2.74 22.75 -8.20
C THR A 237 -2.62 21.57 -9.16
N ASP A 238 -3.18 21.67 -10.36
CA ASP A 238 -3.21 20.55 -11.32
C ASP A 238 -1.82 20.34 -11.94
N GLU A 239 -1.10 21.42 -12.24
CA GLU A 239 0.29 21.34 -12.67
C GLU A 239 1.20 20.77 -11.58
N PHE A 240 1.03 21.17 -10.33
CA PHE A 240 1.83 20.66 -9.23
C PHE A 240 1.60 19.16 -8.97
N MET A 241 0.39 18.65 -9.24
CA MET A 241 0.12 17.21 -9.13
C MET A 241 0.99 16.38 -10.09
N ASN A 242 1.49 16.95 -11.19
CA ASN A 242 2.43 16.27 -12.10
C ASN A 242 3.81 16.06 -11.47
N PHE A 243 4.14 16.77 -10.40
CA PHE A 243 5.39 16.57 -9.64
C PHE A 243 5.35 15.35 -8.71
N ILE A 244 4.15 14.92 -8.27
CA ILE A 244 4.00 13.79 -7.33
C ILE A 244 4.67 12.48 -7.81
N PRO A 245 4.56 12.08 -9.09
CA PRO A 245 5.27 10.91 -9.60
C PRO A 245 6.79 11.00 -9.49
N LEU A 246 7.37 12.20 -9.66
CA LEU A 246 8.82 12.43 -9.49
C LEU A 246 9.24 12.29 -8.03
N MET A 247 8.43 12.79 -7.09
CA MET A 247 8.66 12.57 -5.67
C MET A 247 8.66 11.08 -5.33
N ALA A 248 7.67 10.33 -5.82
CA ALA A 248 7.60 8.89 -5.61
C ALA A 248 8.81 8.14 -6.20
N LEU A 249 9.31 8.57 -7.36
CA LEU A 249 10.49 8.03 -7.98
C LEU A 249 11.74 8.28 -7.12
N ASN A 250 11.92 9.50 -6.62
CA ASN A 250 13.05 9.85 -5.76
C ASN A 250 13.05 9.04 -4.46
N LEU A 251 11.87 8.81 -3.86
CA LEU A 251 11.74 7.93 -2.70
C LEU A 251 12.14 6.48 -3.05
N SER A 252 11.72 6.00 -4.21
CA SER A 252 12.08 4.65 -4.68
C SER A 252 13.57 4.53 -4.99
N ALA A 253 14.23 5.60 -5.48
CA ALA A 253 15.66 5.62 -5.73
C ALA A 253 16.49 5.42 -4.45
N ALA A 254 15.98 5.83 -3.28
CA ALA A 254 16.63 5.56 -2.01
C ALA A 254 16.80 4.05 -1.73
N GLN A 255 15.94 3.20 -2.28
CA GLN A 255 16.07 1.74 -2.16
C GLN A 255 17.37 1.18 -2.79
N ALA A 256 17.94 1.89 -3.77
CA ALA A 256 19.22 1.48 -4.39
C ALA A 256 20.40 1.50 -3.40
N TYR A 257 20.26 2.25 -2.30
CA TYR A 257 21.24 2.30 -1.22
C TYR A 257 20.93 1.30 -0.10
N GLY A 258 19.80 0.61 -0.20
CA GLY A 258 19.37 -0.41 0.76
C GLY A 258 20.27 -1.65 0.67
N ILE A 259 20.69 -2.16 1.83
CA ILE A 259 21.42 -3.41 1.95
C ILE A 259 20.58 -4.40 2.77
N THR A 260 20.61 -5.67 2.36
CA THR A 260 19.91 -6.75 3.06
C THR A 260 20.84 -7.69 3.83
N LYS A 261 22.14 -7.37 3.85
CA LYS A 261 23.14 -8.03 4.72
C LYS A 261 23.74 -6.97 5.62
N GLY A 262 23.57 -7.15 6.93
CA GLY A 262 24.11 -6.22 7.90
C GLY A 262 25.65 -6.12 7.85
N THR A 263 26.16 -4.91 7.96
CA THR A 263 27.58 -4.61 8.17
C THR A 263 27.78 -4.07 9.58
N GLY A 264 29.00 -3.89 10.01
CA GLY A 264 29.31 -3.31 11.33
C GLY A 264 28.75 -1.89 11.54
N ASN A 265 28.45 -1.18 10.43
CA ASN A 265 27.93 0.20 10.42
C ASN A 265 26.54 0.33 9.75
N SER A 266 25.75 -0.74 9.73
CA SER A 266 24.40 -0.66 9.15
C SER A 266 23.38 -0.15 10.15
N ALA A 267 22.49 0.74 9.69
CA ALA A 267 21.36 1.29 10.43
C ALA A 267 20.08 1.21 9.60
N ILE A 268 18.93 1.37 10.24
CA ILE A 268 17.64 1.51 9.55
C ILE A 268 17.38 3.00 9.37
N PHE A 269 17.28 3.44 8.12
CA PHE A 269 16.95 4.81 7.77
C PHE A 269 15.48 4.93 7.38
N GLY A 270 14.80 5.91 7.95
CA GLY A 270 13.50 6.35 7.48
C GLY A 270 13.66 7.49 6.47
N VAL A 271 13.09 7.35 5.28
CA VAL A 271 13.07 8.41 4.25
C VAL A 271 11.62 8.80 4.00
N GLU A 272 11.30 10.08 4.12
CA GLU A 272 9.98 10.62 3.84
C GLU A 272 10.09 11.77 2.82
N ILE A 273 9.23 11.74 1.81
CA ILE A 273 9.01 12.86 0.90
C ILE A 273 7.54 13.26 1.02
N ARG A 274 7.30 14.54 1.37
CA ARG A 274 5.95 15.04 1.67
C ARG A 274 5.68 16.35 0.97
N ALA A 275 4.55 16.44 0.26
CA ALA A 275 3.98 17.69 -0.21
C ALA A 275 2.68 17.97 0.53
N VAL A 276 2.47 19.22 0.93
CA VAL A 276 1.28 19.65 1.69
C VAL A 276 0.74 20.93 1.05
N LYS A 277 -0.53 20.94 0.69
CA LYS A 277 -1.24 22.15 0.33
C LYS A 277 -1.52 22.92 1.63
N ILE A 278 -0.94 24.09 1.77
CA ILE A 278 -1.04 24.92 2.99
C ILE A 278 -2.32 25.75 2.94
N ARG A 279 -2.59 26.42 1.80
CA ARG A 279 -3.74 27.31 1.62
C ARG A 279 -4.07 27.47 0.14
N ASP A 280 -5.33 27.70 -0.16
CA ASP A 280 -5.79 28.22 -1.45
C ASP A 280 -5.53 29.74 -1.50
N LEU A 281 -5.12 30.25 -2.68
CA LEU A 281 -4.83 31.66 -2.95
C LEU A 281 -5.66 32.14 -4.12
#